data_541baf0bbd3101e4223f087a2a5dcbd7
#
_entry.id   541baf0bbd3101e4223f087a2a5dcbd7
#
_cell.length_a   1.000
_cell.length_b   1.000
_cell.length_c   1.000
_cell.angle_alpha   90.00
_cell.angle_beta   90.00
_cell.angle_gamma   90.00
#
_symmetry.space_group_name_H-M   'P 1'
#
loop_
_entity.id
_entity.type
_entity.pdbx_description
1 polymer ?
#
loop_
_entity_poly.entity_id
_entity_poly.type
_entity_poly.pdbx_seq_one_letter_code
_entity_poly.pdbx_strand_id
1 'polypeptide(L)'
;MLRRLLLALASACVLLVNGAHAVESLDADLVLLTENFPPYNMAKNGKNFAQDENIEGIAVDIVREMFKRAGITYSLTLRFPWERIYKIALEKPGYGVFVMARLPDREKLFKWVGPIGPDDWIMLARADSKISLEKLNDARKYKIGAYKGDAIAETLAKQGLKPVVVLRDQDNARKLVNGQIDLWATGDPAGRYLARQDGVTGLKTVLRFNSAELYLALNRNVPDDAVAKLQAALDQMRKDGVVDEIMARYL
;
A
#
# COMPACT_ATOMS: atom_id res chain seq x y z
N MET A 1 87.29 -22.14 -18.75
CA MET A 1 86.57 -21.98 -17.48
C MET A 1 85.22 -21.40 -17.80
N LEU A 2 84.20 -22.20 -17.68
CA LEU A 2 82.85 -21.99 -18.12
C LEU A 2 82.05 -21.23 -17.04
N ARG A 3 81.47 -20.03 -17.34
CA ARG A 3 80.50 -19.38 -16.49
C ARG A 3 79.10 -19.52 -17.10
N ARG A 4 78.30 -20.32 -16.44
CA ARG A 4 76.88 -20.53 -16.79
C ARG A 4 76.03 -19.33 -16.32
N LEU A 5 75.37 -18.61 -17.26
CA LEU A 5 74.33 -17.67 -16.95
C LEU A 5 73.02 -18.45 -16.73
N LEU A 6 72.45 -18.29 -15.58
CA LEU A 6 71.07 -18.73 -15.27
C LEU A 6 70.13 -17.52 -15.44
N LEU A 7 69.28 -17.57 -16.46
CA LEU A 7 68.14 -16.65 -16.63
C LEU A 7 66.95 -17.18 -15.77
N ALA A 8 66.58 -16.39 -14.79
CA ALA A 8 65.37 -16.63 -14.02
C ALA A 8 64.20 -15.93 -14.73
N LEU A 9 63.25 -16.68 -15.31
CA LEU A 9 61.93 -16.16 -15.75
C LEU A 9 61.05 -15.98 -14.52
N ALA A 10 60.78 -14.73 -14.18
CA ALA A 10 59.74 -14.39 -13.23
C ALA A 10 58.37 -14.42 -13.91
N SER A 11 57.59 -15.45 -13.69
CA SER A 11 56.21 -15.56 -14.17
C SER A 11 55.29 -14.76 -13.21
N ALA A 12 54.83 -13.57 -13.67
CA ALA A 12 53.86 -12.78 -12.93
C ALA A 12 52.47 -13.38 -13.14
N CYS A 13 51.97 -14.11 -12.19
CA CYS A 13 50.54 -14.50 -12.07
C CYS A 13 49.72 -13.27 -11.66
N VAL A 14 49.06 -12.64 -12.63
CA VAL A 14 47.99 -11.66 -12.34
C VAL A 14 46.79 -12.42 -11.88
N LEU A 15 46.56 -12.44 -10.57
CA LEU A 15 45.32 -12.90 -9.97
C LEU A 15 44.22 -11.84 -10.28
N LEU A 16 43.40 -12.12 -11.29
CA LEU A 16 42.12 -11.45 -11.50
C LEU A 16 41.20 -11.85 -10.34
N VAL A 17 41.17 -11.01 -9.32
CA VAL A 17 40.14 -11.09 -8.28
C VAL A 17 38.83 -10.62 -8.94
N ASN A 18 38.07 -11.56 -9.50
CA ASN A 18 36.68 -11.34 -9.79
C ASN A 18 35.98 -11.10 -8.43
N GLY A 19 35.71 -9.83 -8.13
CA GLY A 19 34.82 -9.48 -7.04
C GLY A 19 33.43 -10.04 -7.35
N ALA A 20 33.16 -11.27 -6.92
CA ALA A 20 31.81 -11.75 -6.81
C ALA A 20 31.15 -10.85 -5.77
N HIS A 21 30.34 -9.89 -6.21
CA HIS A 21 29.36 -9.30 -5.33
C HIS A 21 28.50 -10.47 -4.84
N ALA A 22 28.67 -10.84 -3.60
CA ALA A 22 27.76 -11.74 -2.91
C ALA A 22 26.39 -11.06 -3.00
N VAL A 23 25.51 -11.61 -3.82
CA VAL A 23 24.09 -11.26 -3.79
C VAL A 23 23.65 -11.67 -2.38
N GLU A 24 23.42 -10.69 -1.54
CA GLU A 24 22.88 -10.89 -0.20
C GLU A 24 21.50 -11.53 -0.41
N SER A 25 21.45 -12.86 -0.32
CA SER A 25 20.18 -13.59 -0.38
C SER A 25 19.37 -13.15 0.85
N LEU A 26 18.08 -12.92 0.64
CA LEU A 26 17.16 -12.79 1.77
C LEU A 26 17.19 -14.11 2.54
N ASP A 27 17.95 -14.16 3.65
CA ASP A 27 18.02 -15.32 4.54
C ASP A 27 16.73 -15.53 5.35
N ALA A 28 15.74 -14.65 5.19
CA ALA A 28 14.46 -14.73 5.88
C ALA A 28 13.31 -14.31 4.96
N ASP A 29 12.15 -14.97 5.14
CA ASP A 29 10.90 -14.61 4.47
C ASP A 29 10.48 -13.19 4.82
N LEU A 30 9.98 -12.47 3.82
CA LEU A 30 9.36 -11.17 4.07
C LEU A 30 8.06 -11.34 4.88
N VAL A 31 7.81 -10.43 5.79
CA VAL A 31 6.57 -10.39 6.57
C VAL A 31 5.71 -9.25 6.07
N LEU A 32 4.60 -9.56 5.41
CA LEU A 32 3.68 -8.58 4.87
C LEU A 32 2.49 -8.37 5.81
N LEU A 33 2.15 -7.13 6.00
CA LEU A 33 1.00 -6.70 6.77
C LEU A 33 0.02 -5.95 5.86
N THR A 34 -1.26 -6.10 6.18
CA THR A 34 -2.33 -5.32 5.56
C THR A 34 -3.47 -5.11 6.56
N GLU A 35 -4.45 -4.30 6.21
CA GLU A 35 -5.70 -4.16 6.98
C GLU A 35 -6.92 -4.26 6.06
N ASN A 36 -8.13 -4.12 6.61
CA ASN A 36 -9.33 -4.06 5.79
C ASN A 36 -9.40 -2.72 5.05
N PHE A 37 -9.19 -2.77 3.74
CA PHE A 37 -9.39 -1.66 2.81
C PHE A 37 -10.04 -2.19 1.52
N PRO A 38 -11.31 -2.65 1.59
CA PRO A 38 -11.99 -3.28 0.46
C PRO A 38 -12.28 -2.28 -0.67
N PRO A 39 -12.25 -2.70 -1.92
CA PRO A 39 -12.07 -4.07 -2.40
C PRO A 39 -10.60 -4.48 -2.60
N TYR A 40 -9.64 -3.68 -2.16
CA TYR A 40 -8.22 -3.97 -2.34
C TYR A 40 -7.73 -5.11 -1.44
N ASN A 41 -8.06 -5.09 -0.18
CA ASN A 41 -7.69 -6.12 0.80
C ASN A 41 -8.74 -6.19 1.91
N MET A 42 -9.15 -7.40 2.24
CA MET A 42 -10.17 -7.63 3.25
C MET A 42 -10.12 -9.04 3.80
N ALA A 43 -10.50 -9.18 5.07
CA ALA A 43 -10.72 -10.50 5.65
C ALA A 43 -12.04 -11.08 5.14
N LYS A 44 -12.04 -12.32 4.66
CA LYS A 44 -13.24 -13.04 4.15
C LYS A 44 -14.40 -13.07 5.13
N ASN A 45 -14.11 -13.05 6.42
CA ASN A 45 -15.11 -13.07 7.50
C ASN A 45 -15.43 -11.67 8.07
N GLY A 46 -14.91 -10.59 7.45
CA GLY A 46 -15.10 -9.20 7.89
C GLY A 46 -14.44 -8.84 9.22
N LYS A 47 -13.60 -9.73 9.81
CA LYS A 47 -12.90 -9.46 11.06
C LYS A 47 -11.64 -8.61 10.81
N ASN A 48 -11.12 -8.00 11.87
CA ASN A 48 -9.93 -7.15 11.85
C ASN A 48 -8.62 -7.94 12.07
N PHE A 49 -8.66 -9.25 11.91
CA PHE A 49 -7.52 -10.15 11.94
C PHE A 49 -7.79 -11.35 11.04
N ALA A 50 -6.84 -11.64 10.15
CA ALA A 50 -6.86 -12.83 9.31
C ALA A 50 -5.42 -13.23 8.92
N GLN A 51 -5.21 -14.53 8.69
CA GLN A 51 -4.00 -15.06 8.05
C GLN A 51 -4.25 -15.19 6.55
N ASP A 52 -3.19 -15.39 5.77
CA ASP A 52 -3.17 -15.29 4.31
C ASP A 52 -4.36 -15.97 3.62
N GLU A 53 -4.64 -17.22 3.93
CA GLU A 53 -5.72 -18.00 3.30
C GLU A 53 -7.13 -17.41 3.52
N ASN A 54 -7.28 -16.55 4.53
CA ASN A 54 -8.54 -15.87 4.89
C ASN A 54 -8.56 -14.38 4.50
N ILE A 55 -7.62 -13.96 3.65
CA ILE A 55 -7.56 -12.60 3.11
C ILE A 55 -7.85 -12.66 1.61
N GLU A 56 -8.59 -11.69 1.10
CA GLU A 56 -8.91 -11.56 -0.33
C GLU A 56 -8.91 -10.10 -0.77
N GLY A 57 -8.95 -9.86 -2.07
CA GLY A 57 -9.05 -8.52 -2.66
C GLY A 57 -8.05 -8.30 -3.79
N ILE A 58 -8.25 -7.21 -4.51
CA ILE A 58 -7.45 -6.84 -5.69
C ILE A 58 -5.95 -6.85 -5.38
N ALA A 59 -5.55 -6.12 -4.33
CA ALA A 59 -4.13 -6.01 -3.99
C ALA A 59 -3.56 -7.31 -3.43
N VAL A 60 -4.37 -8.10 -2.74
CA VAL A 60 -3.96 -9.41 -2.22
C VAL A 60 -3.60 -10.35 -3.37
N ASP A 61 -4.48 -10.43 -4.39
CA ASP A 61 -4.24 -11.28 -5.55
C ASP A 61 -3.05 -10.81 -6.37
N ILE A 62 -2.89 -9.48 -6.55
CA ILE A 62 -1.72 -8.91 -7.22
C ILE A 62 -0.43 -9.24 -6.46
N VAL A 63 -0.40 -9.05 -5.14
CA VAL A 63 0.77 -9.32 -4.31
C VAL A 63 1.13 -10.82 -4.35
N ARG A 64 0.17 -11.72 -4.22
CA ARG A 64 0.41 -13.17 -4.31
C ARG A 64 1.05 -13.57 -5.64
N GLU A 65 0.48 -13.11 -6.75
CA GLU A 65 1.02 -13.45 -8.08
C GLU A 65 2.39 -12.80 -8.30
N MET A 66 2.58 -11.57 -7.86
CA MET A 66 3.86 -10.85 -7.93
C MET A 66 4.98 -11.59 -7.18
N PHE A 67 4.74 -11.99 -5.93
CA PHE A 67 5.72 -12.74 -5.13
C PHE A 67 6.01 -14.11 -5.70
N LYS A 68 4.99 -14.82 -6.19
CA LYS A 68 5.14 -16.10 -6.89
C LYS A 68 6.05 -15.96 -8.12
N ARG A 69 5.85 -14.95 -8.96
CA ARG A 69 6.68 -14.70 -10.15
C ARG A 69 8.09 -14.26 -9.79
N ALA A 70 8.25 -13.48 -8.73
CA ALA A 70 9.56 -13.07 -8.25
C ALA A 70 10.36 -14.20 -7.58
N GLY A 71 9.71 -15.31 -7.20
CA GLY A 71 10.33 -16.41 -6.47
C GLY A 71 10.77 -16.03 -5.05
N ILE A 72 10.05 -15.07 -4.43
CA ILE A 72 10.34 -14.59 -3.07
C ILE A 72 9.27 -15.11 -2.13
N THR A 73 9.71 -15.74 -1.04
CA THR A 73 8.82 -16.24 0.01
C THR A 73 8.39 -15.12 0.96
N TYR A 74 7.21 -15.26 1.52
CA TYR A 74 6.65 -14.30 2.46
C TYR A 74 5.58 -14.93 3.35
N SER A 75 5.26 -14.26 4.44
CA SER A 75 4.03 -14.49 5.21
C SER A 75 3.12 -13.25 5.13
N LEU A 76 1.80 -13.45 5.15
CA LEU A 76 0.84 -12.35 5.09
C LEU A 76 -0.14 -12.44 6.26
N THR A 77 -0.37 -11.29 6.90
CA THR A 77 -1.35 -11.18 7.97
C THR A 77 -2.12 -9.86 7.85
N LEU A 78 -3.44 -9.94 7.93
CA LEU A 78 -4.30 -8.77 8.08
C LEU A 78 -4.42 -8.43 9.56
N ARG A 79 -4.15 -7.19 9.93
CA ARG A 79 -4.19 -6.69 11.30
C ARG A 79 -4.74 -5.26 11.36
N PHE A 80 -5.21 -4.88 12.53
CA PHE A 80 -5.76 -3.59 12.86
C PHE A 80 -5.07 -3.01 14.12
N PRO A 81 -4.98 -1.71 14.30
CA PRO A 81 -5.30 -0.63 13.35
C PRO A 81 -4.14 -0.29 12.41
N TRP A 82 -4.41 0.52 11.39
CA TRP A 82 -3.41 1.01 10.41
C TRP A 82 -2.15 1.59 11.05
N GLU A 83 -2.30 2.50 11.99
CA GLU A 83 -1.16 3.12 12.70
C GLU A 83 -0.16 2.08 13.25
N ARG A 84 -0.67 0.96 13.75
CA ARG A 84 0.17 -0.11 14.31
C ARG A 84 0.95 -0.85 13.23
N ILE A 85 0.29 -1.25 12.14
CA ILE A 85 0.99 -2.00 11.07
C ILE A 85 1.94 -1.10 10.29
N TYR A 86 1.60 0.16 10.08
CA TYR A 86 2.48 1.18 9.53
C TYR A 86 3.78 1.29 10.34
N LYS A 87 3.66 1.48 11.66
CA LYS A 87 4.80 1.58 12.57
C LYS A 87 5.66 0.29 12.54
N ILE A 88 5.06 -0.88 12.54
CA ILE A 88 5.78 -2.15 12.46
C ILE A 88 6.59 -2.22 11.15
N ALA A 89 5.98 -1.92 10.01
CA ALA A 89 6.67 -1.95 8.72
C ALA A 89 7.81 -0.92 8.63
N LEU A 90 7.64 0.24 9.28
CA LEU A 90 8.67 1.28 9.35
C LEU A 90 9.87 0.85 10.19
N GLU A 91 9.65 0.20 11.34
CA GLU A 91 10.68 -0.05 12.33
C GLU A 91 11.34 -1.44 12.22
N LYS A 92 10.64 -2.44 11.69
CA LYS A 92 11.13 -3.81 11.67
C LYS A 92 11.75 -4.21 10.33
N PRO A 93 13.02 -4.65 10.32
CA PRO A 93 13.66 -5.22 9.13
C PRO A 93 12.86 -6.39 8.55
N GLY A 94 12.81 -6.51 7.21
CA GLY A 94 12.10 -7.58 6.52
C GLY A 94 10.57 -7.44 6.49
N TYR A 95 10.01 -6.36 7.04
CA TYR A 95 8.58 -6.12 7.02
C TYR A 95 8.15 -5.26 5.83
N GLY A 96 6.91 -5.45 5.39
CA GLY A 96 6.23 -4.61 4.41
C GLY A 96 4.77 -4.43 4.76
N VAL A 97 4.14 -3.41 4.21
CA VAL A 97 2.71 -3.14 4.36
C VAL A 97 2.10 -2.70 3.03
N PHE A 98 0.90 -3.18 2.73
CA PHE A 98 0.10 -2.79 1.57
C PHE A 98 -1.39 -2.77 1.95
N VAL A 99 -2.20 -2.00 1.30
CA VAL A 99 -1.89 -0.96 0.32
C VAL A 99 -1.57 0.34 1.03
N MET A 100 -0.53 1.04 0.57
CA MET A 100 -0.13 2.31 1.15
C MET A 100 -0.10 3.39 0.06
N ALA A 101 -0.72 4.55 0.33
CA ALA A 101 -0.57 5.72 -0.51
C ALA A 101 0.88 6.23 -0.46
N ARG A 102 1.52 6.33 -1.64
CA ARG A 102 2.88 6.86 -1.78
C ARG A 102 2.82 8.38 -1.83
N LEU A 103 3.10 9.00 -0.72
CA LEU A 103 3.05 10.45 -0.52
C LEU A 103 4.45 11.04 -0.34
N PRO A 104 4.66 12.35 -0.63
CA PRO A 104 5.97 12.99 -0.52
C PRO A 104 6.64 12.85 0.84
N ASP A 105 5.88 12.91 1.93
CA ASP A 105 6.37 12.76 3.30
C ASP A 105 6.70 11.30 3.67
N ARG A 106 6.20 10.33 2.93
CA ARG A 106 6.48 8.89 3.09
C ARG A 106 7.57 8.39 2.15
N GLU A 107 7.90 9.16 1.10
CA GLU A 107 8.79 8.74 0.00
C GLU A 107 10.09 8.14 0.48
N LYS A 108 10.76 8.79 1.44
CA LYS A 108 12.07 8.39 1.95
C LYS A 108 11.99 7.35 3.09
N LEU A 109 10.81 7.01 3.55
CA LEU A 109 10.62 6.11 4.71
C LEU A 109 10.62 4.64 4.32
N PHE A 110 10.30 4.32 3.08
CA PHE A 110 10.15 2.96 2.57
C PHE A 110 10.84 2.76 1.23
N LYS A 111 10.95 1.50 0.82
CA LYS A 111 11.17 1.09 -0.56
C LYS A 111 9.83 0.69 -1.16
N TRP A 112 9.59 1.08 -2.40
CA TRP A 112 8.26 1.02 -3.00
C TRP A 112 8.20 0.04 -4.16
N VAL A 113 7.14 -0.76 -4.21
CA VAL A 113 6.80 -1.61 -5.36
C VAL A 113 5.36 -1.29 -5.78
N GLY A 114 5.17 -0.90 -7.02
CA GLY A 114 3.86 -0.47 -7.50
C GLY A 114 3.89 0.35 -8.79
N PRO A 115 2.80 1.11 -9.06
CA PRO A 115 1.55 1.19 -8.29
C PRO A 115 0.73 -0.10 -8.37
N ILE A 116 -0.03 -0.42 -7.32
CA ILE A 116 -0.96 -1.57 -7.30
C ILE A 116 -2.33 -1.16 -7.85
N GLY A 117 -2.78 0.04 -7.52
CA GLY A 117 -4.04 0.58 -8.01
C GLY A 117 -4.25 2.04 -7.58
N PRO A 118 -5.27 2.71 -8.12
CA PRO A 118 -5.62 4.08 -7.75
C PRO A 118 -6.40 4.16 -6.44
N ASP A 119 -6.31 5.29 -5.77
CA ASP A 119 -7.14 5.68 -4.63
C ASP A 119 -7.53 7.15 -4.79
N ASP A 120 -8.71 7.38 -5.32
CA ASP A 120 -9.25 8.73 -5.46
C ASP A 120 -9.86 9.20 -4.13
N TRP A 121 -9.41 10.34 -3.64
CA TRP A 121 -9.89 10.89 -2.39
C TRP A 121 -11.12 11.75 -2.61
N ILE A 122 -12.22 11.35 -1.99
CA ILE A 122 -13.53 11.95 -2.19
C ILE A 122 -14.17 12.37 -0.87
N MET A 123 -15.09 13.32 -0.98
CA MET A 123 -16.08 13.60 0.07
C MET A 123 -17.44 13.11 -0.36
N LEU A 124 -17.99 12.21 0.44
CA LEU A 124 -19.34 11.70 0.29
C LEU A 124 -20.31 12.51 1.16
N ALA A 125 -21.50 12.75 0.63
CA ALA A 125 -22.65 13.27 1.35
C ALA A 125 -23.87 12.39 1.10
N ARG A 126 -24.93 12.55 1.88
CA ARG A 126 -26.23 11.91 1.60
C ARG A 126 -26.78 12.40 0.26
N ALA A 127 -27.53 11.57 -0.44
CA ALA A 127 -28.09 11.91 -1.75
C ALA A 127 -28.99 13.15 -1.72
N ASP A 128 -29.75 13.34 -0.65
CA ASP A 128 -30.65 14.48 -0.43
C ASP A 128 -29.94 15.77 0.04
N SER A 129 -28.66 15.68 0.38
CA SER A 129 -27.85 16.83 0.82
C SER A 129 -27.83 17.94 -0.23
N LYS A 130 -27.88 19.18 0.23
CA LYS A 130 -27.70 20.39 -0.63
C LYS A 130 -26.24 20.88 -0.66
N ILE A 131 -25.33 20.13 -0.06
CA ILE A 131 -23.91 20.49 -0.03
C ILE A 131 -23.33 20.40 -1.44
N SER A 132 -22.69 21.48 -1.86
CA SER A 132 -21.89 21.59 -3.06
C SER A 132 -20.54 22.20 -2.67
N LEU A 133 -19.45 21.58 -3.11
CA LEU A 133 -18.08 22.02 -2.82
C LEU A 133 -17.33 22.17 -4.15
N GLU A 134 -16.62 23.27 -4.31
CA GLU A 134 -15.72 23.48 -5.46
C GLU A 134 -14.26 23.15 -5.09
N LYS A 135 -13.90 23.36 -3.84
CA LYS A 135 -12.56 23.14 -3.31
C LYS A 135 -12.60 22.66 -1.86
N LEU A 136 -11.49 22.07 -1.41
CA LEU A 136 -11.37 21.48 -0.07
C LEU A 136 -11.69 22.48 1.05
N ASN A 137 -11.29 23.74 0.88
CA ASN A 137 -11.52 24.78 1.89
C ASN A 137 -13.02 25.05 2.16
N ASP A 138 -13.90 24.79 1.19
CA ASP A 138 -15.34 24.98 1.35
C ASP A 138 -15.96 24.02 2.35
N ALA A 139 -15.25 22.91 2.62
CA ALA A 139 -15.66 21.90 3.59
C ALA A 139 -15.48 22.34 5.06
N ARG A 140 -14.77 23.44 5.35
CA ARG A 140 -14.48 23.91 6.72
C ARG A 140 -15.70 24.15 7.60
N LYS A 141 -16.83 24.47 7.02
CA LYS A 141 -18.08 24.75 7.73
C LYS A 141 -18.89 23.51 8.06
N TYR A 142 -18.43 22.33 7.64
CA TYR A 142 -19.13 21.07 7.82
C TYR A 142 -18.37 20.15 8.78
N LYS A 143 -19.12 19.24 9.43
CA LYS A 143 -18.53 18.14 10.21
C LYS A 143 -18.07 17.04 9.25
N ILE A 144 -16.77 16.86 9.16
CA ILE A 144 -16.15 15.86 8.27
C ILE A 144 -15.79 14.64 9.09
N GLY A 145 -16.28 13.46 8.74
CA GLY A 145 -15.80 12.19 9.27
C GLY A 145 -14.63 11.67 8.45
N ALA A 146 -13.65 11.02 9.09
CA ALA A 146 -12.51 10.39 8.43
C ALA A 146 -11.96 9.21 9.27
N TYR A 147 -11.11 8.40 8.67
CA TYR A 147 -10.45 7.29 9.36
C TYR A 147 -9.19 7.78 10.09
N LYS A 148 -9.03 7.38 11.36
CA LYS A 148 -7.92 7.79 12.21
C LYS A 148 -6.58 7.24 11.70
N GLY A 149 -5.57 8.14 11.57
CA GLY A 149 -4.22 7.78 11.12
C GLY A 149 -4.09 7.51 9.62
N ASP A 150 -5.19 7.59 8.87
CA ASP A 150 -5.17 7.48 7.42
C ASP A 150 -4.64 8.75 6.75
N ALA A 151 -4.05 8.57 5.56
CA ALA A 151 -3.49 9.65 4.75
C ALA A 151 -4.49 10.78 4.45
N ILE A 152 -5.75 10.42 4.24
CA ILE A 152 -6.85 11.39 4.00
C ILE A 152 -7.04 12.27 5.24
N ALA A 153 -7.21 11.66 6.43
CA ALA A 153 -7.39 12.38 7.67
C ALA A 153 -6.20 13.29 8.00
N GLU A 154 -4.96 12.80 7.80
CA GLU A 154 -3.74 13.57 7.99
C GLU A 154 -3.66 14.76 7.03
N THR A 155 -3.99 14.56 5.76
CA THR A 155 -4.00 15.64 4.76
C THR A 155 -5.03 16.69 5.09
N LEU A 156 -6.25 16.30 5.49
CA LEU A 156 -7.26 17.25 5.95
C LEU A 156 -6.75 18.09 7.12
N ALA A 157 -6.12 17.46 8.11
CA ALA A 157 -5.55 18.16 9.26
C ALA A 157 -4.43 19.13 8.87
N LYS A 158 -3.51 18.73 7.99
CA LYS A 158 -2.44 19.59 7.43
C LYS A 158 -3.01 20.79 6.67
N GLN A 159 -4.18 20.66 6.04
CA GLN A 159 -4.90 21.76 5.39
C GLN A 159 -5.73 22.61 6.37
N GLY A 160 -5.62 22.33 7.67
CA GLY A 160 -6.31 23.08 8.73
C GLY A 160 -7.81 22.76 8.87
N LEU A 161 -8.28 21.64 8.28
CA LEU A 161 -9.58 21.09 8.60
C LEU A 161 -9.47 20.22 9.86
N LYS A 162 -10.60 20.02 10.57
CA LYS A 162 -10.63 19.26 11.82
C LYS A 162 -11.58 18.09 11.68
N PRO A 163 -11.18 16.98 11.02
CA PRO A 163 -12.08 15.83 10.86
C PRO A 163 -12.37 15.17 12.20
N VAL A 164 -13.60 14.71 12.36
CA VAL A 164 -14.01 13.79 13.43
C VAL A 164 -13.54 12.40 13.02
N VAL A 165 -12.50 11.89 13.68
CA VAL A 165 -11.91 10.62 13.30
C VAL A 165 -12.55 9.45 14.03
N VAL A 166 -12.70 8.33 13.32
CA VAL A 166 -13.17 7.04 13.83
C VAL A 166 -12.09 5.98 13.68
N LEU A 167 -12.22 4.89 14.47
CA LEU A 167 -11.25 3.78 14.42
C LEU A 167 -11.51 2.79 13.29
N ARG A 168 -12.67 2.83 12.65
CA ARG A 168 -13.03 2.00 11.49
C ARG A 168 -13.76 2.88 10.49
N ASP A 169 -13.26 2.94 9.26
CA ASP A 169 -13.80 3.88 8.27
C ASP A 169 -15.29 3.64 7.95
N GLN A 170 -15.74 2.38 7.98
CA GLN A 170 -17.15 2.03 7.78
C GLN A 170 -18.11 2.68 8.78
N ASP A 171 -17.65 3.01 10.00
CA ASP A 171 -18.50 3.67 11.00
C ASP A 171 -18.94 5.08 10.51
N ASN A 172 -18.19 5.69 9.60
CA ASN A 172 -18.53 6.97 9.01
C ASN A 172 -19.76 6.89 8.09
N ALA A 173 -20.00 5.76 7.42
CA ALA A 173 -21.18 5.58 6.58
C ALA A 173 -22.48 5.75 7.41
N ARG A 174 -22.55 5.08 8.57
CA ARG A 174 -23.70 5.20 9.50
C ARG A 174 -23.79 6.58 10.13
N LYS A 175 -22.67 7.19 10.52
CA LYS A 175 -22.63 8.56 11.05
C LYS A 175 -23.17 9.57 10.04
N LEU A 176 -22.87 9.39 8.75
CA LEU A 176 -23.31 10.26 7.68
C LEU A 176 -24.85 10.18 7.50
N VAL A 177 -25.42 8.99 7.40
CA VAL A 177 -26.88 8.85 7.21
C VAL A 177 -27.67 9.25 8.47
N ASN A 178 -27.09 9.09 9.66
CA ASN A 178 -27.68 9.52 10.93
C ASN A 178 -27.51 11.04 11.21
N GLY A 179 -26.85 11.79 10.32
CA GLY A 179 -26.62 13.22 10.48
C GLY A 179 -25.66 13.61 11.60
N GLN A 180 -24.82 12.67 12.06
CA GLN A 180 -23.78 12.93 13.06
C GLN A 180 -22.55 13.64 12.43
N ILE A 181 -22.34 13.42 11.14
CA ILE A 181 -21.41 14.13 10.26
C ILE A 181 -22.14 14.58 9.00
N ASP A 182 -21.66 15.64 8.37
CA ASP A 182 -22.22 16.19 7.13
C ASP A 182 -21.55 15.62 5.88
N LEU A 183 -20.26 15.28 6.01
CA LEU A 183 -19.39 14.79 4.95
C LEU A 183 -18.57 13.60 5.49
N TRP A 184 -18.30 12.65 4.60
CA TRP A 184 -17.35 11.56 4.86
C TRP A 184 -16.22 11.64 3.84
N ALA A 185 -15.01 11.90 4.34
CA ALA A 185 -13.79 11.89 3.53
C ALA A 185 -13.21 10.47 3.54
N THR A 186 -13.11 9.86 2.36
CA THR A 186 -12.69 8.46 2.19
C THR A 186 -12.12 8.23 0.78
N GLY A 187 -11.54 7.05 0.55
CA GLY A 187 -11.11 6.61 -0.78
C GLY A 187 -12.27 6.10 -1.66
N ASP A 188 -12.14 6.21 -2.97
CA ASP A 188 -13.01 5.61 -3.97
C ASP A 188 -12.21 4.56 -4.76
N PRO A 189 -12.57 3.26 -4.75
CA PRO A 189 -13.91 2.72 -4.45
C PRO A 189 -14.16 2.29 -2.99
N ALA A 190 -13.18 2.37 -2.08
CA ALA A 190 -13.26 1.79 -0.74
C ALA A 190 -14.47 2.29 0.08
N GLY A 191 -14.67 3.58 0.19
CA GLY A 191 -15.77 4.14 0.98
C GLY A 191 -17.15 3.71 0.47
N ARG A 192 -17.33 3.63 -0.85
CA ARG A 192 -18.60 3.13 -1.43
C ARG A 192 -18.82 1.65 -1.16
N TYR A 193 -17.76 0.87 -1.20
CA TYR A 193 -17.82 -0.54 -0.88
C TYR A 193 -18.22 -0.75 0.59
N LEU A 194 -17.56 -0.05 1.52
CA LEU A 194 -17.87 -0.07 2.95
C LEU A 194 -19.30 0.36 3.25
N ALA A 195 -19.78 1.42 2.59
CA ALA A 195 -21.17 1.87 2.72
C ALA A 195 -22.15 0.76 2.30
N ARG A 196 -21.92 0.13 1.15
CA ARG A 196 -22.78 -0.98 0.68
C ARG A 196 -22.78 -2.17 1.64
N GLN A 197 -21.62 -2.54 2.20
CA GLN A 197 -21.53 -3.62 3.21
C GLN A 197 -22.37 -3.33 4.45
N ASP A 198 -22.45 -2.07 4.88
CA ASP A 198 -23.28 -1.63 6.02
C ASP A 198 -24.74 -1.35 5.63
N GLY A 199 -25.16 -1.69 4.40
CA GLY A 199 -26.52 -1.43 3.90
C GLY A 199 -26.80 0.04 3.62
N VAL A 200 -25.79 0.88 3.60
CA VAL A 200 -25.93 2.31 3.32
C VAL A 200 -25.86 2.54 1.82
N THR A 201 -26.93 3.06 1.25
CA THR A 201 -27.06 3.42 -0.16
C THR A 201 -27.38 4.91 -0.30
N GLY A 202 -27.43 5.40 -1.53
CA GLY A 202 -27.84 6.80 -1.78
C GLY A 202 -26.83 7.84 -1.31
N LEU A 203 -25.55 7.54 -1.39
CA LEU A 203 -24.47 8.51 -1.19
C LEU A 203 -24.04 9.12 -2.51
N LYS A 204 -23.69 10.41 -2.49
CA LYS A 204 -23.12 11.11 -3.65
C LYS A 204 -21.77 11.73 -3.33
N THR A 205 -20.89 11.75 -4.33
CA THR A 205 -19.64 12.52 -4.26
C THR A 205 -19.97 14.00 -4.43
N VAL A 206 -19.55 14.82 -3.47
CA VAL A 206 -19.69 16.28 -3.52
C VAL A 206 -18.35 16.98 -3.78
N LEU A 207 -17.24 16.27 -3.64
CA LEU A 207 -15.91 16.73 -4.00
C LEU A 207 -15.00 15.54 -4.26
N ARG A 208 -14.18 15.61 -5.31
CA ARG A 208 -12.98 14.80 -5.51
C ARG A 208 -11.79 15.75 -5.32
N PHE A 209 -10.95 15.55 -4.33
CA PHE A 209 -9.96 16.54 -3.93
C PHE A 209 -8.51 16.10 -4.05
N ASN A 210 -8.27 14.81 -4.25
CA ASN A 210 -6.96 14.26 -4.52
C ASN A 210 -7.10 12.91 -5.22
N SER A 211 -5.98 12.42 -5.76
CA SER A 211 -5.81 11.06 -6.22
C SER A 211 -4.43 10.59 -5.77
N ALA A 212 -4.35 9.41 -5.20
CA ALA A 212 -3.12 8.77 -4.82
C ALA A 212 -3.00 7.42 -5.54
N GLU A 213 -1.79 6.93 -5.66
CA GLU A 213 -1.53 5.57 -6.09
C GLU A 213 -1.12 4.72 -4.89
N LEU A 214 -1.64 3.50 -4.86
CA LEU A 214 -1.40 2.54 -3.79
C LEU A 214 -0.24 1.62 -4.13
N TYR A 215 0.60 1.36 -3.16
CA TYR A 215 1.85 0.60 -3.30
C TYR A 215 1.99 -0.47 -2.21
N LEU A 216 2.88 -1.42 -2.46
CA LEU A 216 3.55 -2.18 -1.41
C LEU A 216 4.74 -1.35 -0.92
N ALA A 217 4.72 -0.99 0.35
CA ALA A 217 5.79 -0.29 1.05
C ALA A 217 6.62 -1.29 1.86
N LEU A 218 7.90 -1.40 1.53
CA LEU A 218 8.84 -2.33 2.17
C LEU A 218 9.79 -1.54 3.10
N ASN A 219 10.13 -2.15 4.24
CA ASN A 219 11.15 -1.58 5.12
C ASN A 219 12.44 -1.31 4.35
N ARG A 220 13.15 -0.25 4.69
CA ARG A 220 14.38 0.15 3.99
C ARG A 220 15.50 -0.89 4.02
N ASN A 221 15.48 -1.81 4.98
CA ASN A 221 16.46 -2.89 5.08
C ASN A 221 16.19 -4.06 4.11
N VAL A 222 15.05 -4.06 3.42
CA VAL A 222 14.80 -5.05 2.36
C VAL A 222 15.82 -4.83 1.24
N PRO A 223 16.53 -5.87 0.75
CA PRO A 223 17.53 -5.74 -0.30
C PRO A 223 16.98 -5.13 -1.59
N ASP A 224 17.76 -4.30 -2.26
CA ASP A 224 17.34 -3.62 -3.50
C ASP A 224 17.05 -4.58 -4.65
N ASP A 225 17.76 -5.72 -4.70
CA ASP A 225 17.52 -6.76 -5.71
C ASP A 225 16.15 -7.43 -5.51
N ALA A 226 15.71 -7.64 -4.27
CA ALA A 226 14.37 -8.14 -3.98
C ALA A 226 13.29 -7.14 -4.42
N VAL A 227 13.48 -5.86 -4.13
CA VAL A 227 12.58 -4.78 -4.59
C VAL A 227 12.52 -4.75 -6.12
N ALA A 228 13.67 -4.83 -6.80
CA ALA A 228 13.74 -4.84 -8.25
C ALA A 228 13.06 -6.07 -8.87
N LYS A 229 13.23 -7.26 -8.29
CA LYS A 229 12.56 -8.49 -8.74
C LYS A 229 11.03 -8.39 -8.60
N LEU A 230 10.53 -7.86 -7.48
CA LEU A 230 9.11 -7.64 -7.27
C LEU A 230 8.55 -6.63 -8.27
N GLN A 231 9.23 -5.50 -8.49
CA GLN A 231 8.80 -4.51 -9.49
C GLN A 231 8.78 -5.09 -10.89
N ALA A 232 9.81 -5.83 -11.30
CA ALA A 232 9.86 -6.48 -12.62
C ALA A 232 8.72 -7.49 -12.79
N ALA A 233 8.40 -8.27 -11.76
CA ALA A 233 7.27 -9.20 -11.77
C ALA A 233 5.95 -8.46 -11.97
N LEU A 234 5.72 -7.36 -11.24
CA LEU A 234 4.51 -6.54 -11.37
C LEU A 234 4.40 -5.89 -12.77
N ASP A 235 5.50 -5.37 -13.30
CA ASP A 235 5.52 -4.78 -14.65
C ASP A 235 5.23 -5.81 -15.74
N GLN A 236 5.70 -7.05 -15.55
CA GLN A 236 5.37 -8.16 -16.46
C GLN A 236 3.88 -8.55 -16.33
N MET A 237 3.32 -8.60 -15.12
CA MET A 237 1.89 -8.86 -14.91
C MET A 237 1.00 -7.84 -15.63
N ARG A 238 1.40 -6.55 -15.66
CA ARG A 238 0.69 -5.52 -16.43
C ARG A 238 0.75 -5.78 -17.93
N LYS A 239 1.94 -6.07 -18.45
CA LYS A 239 2.13 -6.39 -19.88
C LYS A 239 1.31 -7.61 -20.32
N ASP A 240 1.17 -8.58 -19.43
CA ASP A 240 0.41 -9.82 -19.67
C ASP A 240 -1.11 -9.61 -19.51
N GLY A 241 -1.58 -8.43 -19.05
CA GLY A 241 -2.99 -8.15 -18.76
C GLY A 241 -3.52 -8.74 -17.45
N VAL A 242 -2.66 -9.41 -16.66
CA VAL A 242 -3.07 -10.11 -15.43
C VAL A 242 -3.57 -9.15 -14.36
N VAL A 243 -3.00 -7.93 -14.28
CA VAL A 243 -3.48 -6.92 -13.33
C VAL A 243 -4.91 -6.50 -13.68
N ASP A 244 -5.21 -6.28 -14.96
CA ASP A 244 -6.53 -5.88 -15.43
C ASP A 244 -7.56 -7.00 -15.22
N GLU A 245 -7.17 -8.26 -15.45
CA GLU A 245 -8.02 -9.44 -15.17
C GLU A 245 -8.34 -9.55 -13.67
N ILE A 246 -7.35 -9.29 -12.79
CA ILE A 246 -7.58 -9.29 -11.35
C ILE A 246 -8.55 -8.16 -10.98
N MET A 247 -8.31 -6.95 -11.45
CA MET A 247 -9.19 -5.80 -11.16
C MET A 247 -10.63 -6.04 -11.61
N ALA A 248 -10.82 -6.59 -12.81
CA ALA A 248 -12.15 -6.88 -13.36
C ALA A 248 -12.96 -7.92 -12.56
N ARG A 249 -12.32 -8.73 -11.72
CA ARG A 249 -13.03 -9.69 -10.84
C ARG A 249 -13.70 -9.02 -9.64
N TYR A 250 -13.25 -7.82 -9.27
CA TYR A 250 -13.71 -7.12 -8.06
C TYR A 250 -14.49 -5.84 -8.34
N LEU A 251 -14.35 -5.23 -9.52
CA LEU A 251 -14.95 -3.94 -9.91
C LEU A 251 -16.06 -4.11 -10.94
#